data_295d82f43af2f4dde0dbcebe8aec338f
#
_entry.id   295d82f43af2f4dde0dbcebe8aec338f
#
_cell.length_a   1.000
_cell.length_b   1.000
_cell.length_c   1.000
_cell.angle_alpha   90.00
_cell.angle_beta   90.00
_cell.angle_gamma   90.00
#
_symmetry.space_group_name_H-M   'P 1'
#
loop_
_entity.id
_entity.type
_entity.pdbx_description
1 polymer ?
#
loop_
_entity_poly.entity_id
_entity_poly.type
_entity_poly.pdbx_seq_one_letter_code
_entity_poly.pdbx_strand_id
1 'polypeptide(L)'
;MALERIAPGRELPHAPGWYGRAILINLVQVAITFATNHLWLDLLSGVSLFHLARLENAVMQGFIGWFVGTFVFYWWHRVRHLPGFWVVFHQVHHSPARIEALTAFYKHPVEILTDSALAAIIMYPLLGSSLEGALWFNFFAAAGELFYHANIRTPHWVTYFIQTPELHSVHHQLDVHHYNYADLPLWDRLFGTYRDADTFAARCGFPRNNERQLGRMLLFHDVYKD
;
A
#
# COMPACT_ATOMS: atom_id res chain seq x y z
N MET A 1 -14.87 3.29 4.70
CA MET A 1 -16.05 2.47 4.32
C MET A 1 -17.40 3.22 4.52
N ALA A 2 -17.72 3.79 5.68
CA ALA A 2 -18.97 4.55 5.83
C ALA A 2 -19.00 5.80 4.94
N LEU A 3 -17.93 6.61 4.94
CA LEU A 3 -17.80 7.80 4.11
C LEU A 3 -17.93 7.50 2.62
N GLU A 4 -17.34 6.41 2.13
CA GLU A 4 -17.43 6.01 0.72
C GLU A 4 -18.84 5.67 0.25
N ARG A 5 -19.73 5.33 1.18
CA ARG A 5 -21.14 5.06 0.89
C ARG A 5 -22.01 6.33 0.99
N ILE A 6 -21.64 7.22 1.90
CA ILE A 6 -22.41 8.47 2.14
C ILE A 6 -22.02 9.54 1.09
N ALA A 7 -20.73 9.62 0.77
CA ALA A 7 -20.18 10.61 -0.17
C ALA A 7 -19.17 9.93 -1.12
N PRO A 8 -19.62 9.05 -2.02
CA PRO A 8 -18.74 8.37 -2.94
C PRO A 8 -18.08 9.35 -3.91
N GLY A 9 -16.77 9.20 -4.11
CA GLY A 9 -16.00 10.02 -5.06
C GLY A 9 -16.39 9.75 -6.50
N ARG A 10 -16.71 8.49 -6.81
CA ARG A 10 -17.21 8.01 -8.12
C ARG A 10 -18.09 6.79 -7.97
N GLU A 11 -18.85 6.48 -9.01
CA GLU A 11 -19.51 5.18 -9.13
C GLU A 11 -18.46 4.09 -9.38
N LEU A 12 -18.53 3.02 -8.59
CA LEU A 12 -17.62 1.88 -8.74
C LEU A 12 -18.26 0.79 -9.61
N PRO A 13 -17.49 0.14 -10.49
CA PRO A 13 -18.01 -0.90 -11.37
C PRO A 13 -18.55 -2.09 -10.56
N HIS A 14 -19.52 -2.80 -11.13
CA HIS A 14 -20.00 -4.04 -10.57
C HIS A 14 -18.95 -5.15 -10.73
N ALA A 15 -18.45 -5.68 -9.61
CA ALA A 15 -17.43 -6.74 -9.56
C ALA A 15 -17.94 -7.94 -8.74
N PRO A 16 -18.54 -8.96 -9.37
CA PRO A 16 -19.07 -10.12 -8.66
C PRO A 16 -18.04 -10.83 -7.79
N GLY A 17 -18.40 -11.11 -6.53
CA GLY A 17 -17.55 -11.78 -5.56
C GLY A 17 -16.41 -10.90 -4.99
N TRP A 18 -16.37 -9.61 -5.32
CA TRP A 18 -15.33 -8.69 -4.85
C TRP A 18 -15.21 -8.67 -3.33
N TYR A 19 -16.29 -8.39 -2.62
CA TYR A 19 -16.25 -8.29 -1.15
C TYR A 19 -15.77 -9.59 -0.47
N GLY A 20 -16.16 -10.75 -0.98
CA GLY A 20 -15.69 -12.03 -0.45
C GLY A 20 -14.18 -12.18 -0.60
N ARG A 21 -13.63 -11.89 -1.79
CA ARG A 21 -12.19 -11.92 -2.06
C ARG A 21 -11.43 -10.87 -1.23
N ALA A 22 -11.94 -9.64 -1.20
CA ALA A 22 -11.32 -8.56 -0.46
C ALA A 22 -11.27 -8.84 1.04
N ILE A 23 -12.38 -9.26 1.64
CA ILE A 23 -12.43 -9.62 3.06
C ILE A 23 -11.46 -10.76 3.37
N LEU A 24 -11.46 -11.82 2.56
CA LEU A 24 -10.55 -12.95 2.75
C LEU A 24 -9.09 -12.51 2.78
N ILE A 25 -8.65 -11.75 1.78
CA ILE A 25 -7.26 -11.27 1.70
C ILE A 25 -6.94 -10.31 2.83
N ASN A 26 -7.86 -9.40 3.18
CA ASN A 26 -7.65 -8.49 4.31
C ASN A 26 -7.53 -9.26 5.66
N LEU A 27 -8.28 -10.34 5.85
CA LEU A 27 -8.11 -11.20 7.02
C LEU A 27 -6.76 -11.91 7.03
N VAL A 28 -6.29 -12.38 5.86
CA VAL A 28 -4.93 -12.94 5.71
C VAL A 28 -3.87 -11.89 6.03
N GLN A 29 -4.03 -10.65 5.58
CA GLN A 29 -3.17 -9.52 5.92
C GLN A 29 -3.06 -9.36 7.45
N VAL A 30 -4.19 -9.26 8.14
CA VAL A 30 -4.23 -9.12 9.60
C VAL A 30 -3.53 -10.28 10.28
N ALA A 31 -3.80 -11.52 9.84
CA ALA A 31 -3.19 -12.72 10.42
C ALA A 31 -1.67 -12.74 10.24
N ILE A 32 -1.15 -12.43 9.06
CA ILE A 32 0.29 -12.36 8.80
C ILE A 32 0.94 -11.26 9.65
N THR A 33 0.38 -10.06 9.64
CA THR A 33 0.92 -8.92 10.40
C THR A 33 0.98 -9.23 11.89
N PHE A 34 -0.07 -9.83 12.44
CA PHE A 34 -0.12 -10.23 13.84
C PHE A 34 0.93 -11.33 14.16
N ALA A 35 1.00 -12.36 13.32
CA ALA A 35 1.94 -13.47 13.52
C ALA A 35 3.42 -13.07 13.41
N THR A 36 3.72 -12.07 12.54
CA THR A 36 5.10 -11.67 12.27
C THR A 36 5.61 -10.55 13.15
N ASN A 37 4.73 -9.80 13.82
CA ASN A 37 5.13 -8.61 14.57
C ASN A 37 6.15 -8.92 15.69
N HIS A 38 5.89 -9.93 16.51
CA HIS A 38 6.84 -10.37 17.55
C HIS A 38 8.07 -11.06 16.95
N LEU A 39 7.89 -11.87 15.90
CA LEU A 39 8.98 -12.55 15.22
C LEU A 39 10.03 -11.55 14.72
N TRP A 40 9.62 -10.48 14.07
CA TRP A 40 10.55 -9.46 13.58
C TRP A 40 11.24 -8.70 14.70
N LEU A 41 10.52 -8.41 15.79
CA LEU A 41 11.13 -7.80 16.98
C LEU A 41 12.24 -8.69 17.51
N ASP A 42 11.95 -9.96 17.76
CA ASP A 42 12.92 -10.92 18.35
C ASP A 42 14.14 -11.11 17.43
N LEU A 43 13.93 -11.15 16.12
CA LEU A 43 15.03 -11.38 15.16
C LEU A 43 15.89 -10.14 14.90
N LEU A 44 15.31 -8.94 14.97
CA LEU A 44 15.93 -7.73 14.39
C LEU A 44 16.26 -6.64 15.41
N SER A 45 15.82 -6.72 16.68
CA SER A 45 16.02 -5.66 17.67
C SER A 45 17.40 -5.63 18.32
N GLY A 46 18.26 -6.63 18.09
CA GLY A 46 19.53 -6.77 18.78
C GLY A 46 20.60 -5.74 18.42
N VAL A 47 20.53 -5.12 17.23
CA VAL A 47 21.50 -4.12 16.73
C VAL A 47 20.75 -3.04 16.00
N SER A 48 21.12 -1.77 16.23
CA SER A 48 20.54 -0.65 15.50
C SER A 48 21.59 0.37 15.11
N LEU A 49 21.41 0.97 13.93
CA LEU A 49 22.28 2.05 13.43
C LEU A 49 21.96 3.38 14.13
N PHE A 50 20.68 3.71 14.25
CA PHE A 50 20.18 4.87 14.99
C PHE A 50 19.45 4.38 16.24
N HIS A 51 19.48 5.13 17.32
CA HIS A 51 18.87 4.72 18.59
C HIS A 51 17.59 5.51 18.85
N LEU A 52 16.62 5.38 17.96
CA LEU A 52 15.40 6.21 17.97
C LEU A 52 14.55 6.01 19.25
N ALA A 53 14.66 4.85 19.90
CA ALA A 53 14.01 4.58 21.18
C ALA A 53 14.41 5.56 22.29
N ARG A 54 15.59 6.20 22.20
CA ARG A 54 16.02 7.25 23.15
C ARG A 54 15.14 8.49 23.13
N LEU A 55 14.32 8.66 22.11
CA LEU A 55 13.37 9.78 22.01
C LEU A 55 12.25 9.71 23.04
N GLU A 56 12.01 8.57 23.70
CA GLU A 56 10.99 8.33 24.73
C GLU A 56 9.55 8.73 24.32
N ASN A 57 9.32 8.99 23.04
CA ASN A 57 8.02 9.33 22.47
C ASN A 57 7.69 8.39 21.31
N ALA A 58 6.90 7.38 21.57
CA ALA A 58 6.57 6.33 20.60
C ALA A 58 5.84 6.87 19.36
N VAL A 59 4.98 7.89 19.52
CA VAL A 59 4.28 8.51 18.37
C VAL A 59 5.29 9.18 17.43
N MET A 60 6.24 9.91 17.98
CA MET A 60 7.29 10.56 17.19
C MET A 60 8.24 9.55 16.55
N GLN A 61 8.58 8.47 17.26
CA GLN A 61 9.35 7.35 16.68
C GLN A 61 8.62 6.78 15.45
N GLY A 62 7.32 6.51 15.60
CA GLY A 62 6.49 5.99 14.52
C GLY A 62 6.36 6.95 13.35
N PHE A 63 6.20 8.25 13.62
CA PHE A 63 6.13 9.28 12.57
C PHE A 63 7.44 9.43 11.79
N ILE A 64 8.58 9.48 12.49
CA ILE A 64 9.91 9.51 11.85
C ILE A 64 10.11 8.24 11.03
N GLY A 65 9.79 7.08 11.59
CA GLY A 65 9.87 5.81 10.90
C GLY A 65 9.00 5.78 9.64
N TRP A 66 7.76 6.23 9.75
CA TRP A 66 6.86 6.34 8.60
C TRP A 66 7.41 7.27 7.52
N PHE A 67 7.91 8.45 7.89
CA PHE A 67 8.50 9.39 6.92
C PHE A 67 9.70 8.76 6.17
N VAL A 68 10.62 8.11 6.89
CA VAL A 68 11.72 7.33 6.28
C VAL A 68 11.17 6.18 5.45
N GLY A 69 10.17 5.47 5.97
CA GLY A 69 9.48 4.39 5.29
C GLY A 69 8.90 4.81 3.96
N THR A 70 8.25 5.98 3.87
CA THR A 70 7.67 6.46 2.60
C THR A 70 8.70 6.56 1.48
N PHE A 71 9.96 6.91 1.79
CA PHE A 71 11.05 6.91 0.81
C PHE A 71 11.46 5.49 0.39
N VAL A 72 11.65 4.60 1.35
CA VAL A 72 12.07 3.21 1.07
C VAL A 72 10.96 2.48 0.29
N PHE A 73 9.71 2.63 0.72
CA PHE A 73 8.55 2.01 0.06
C PHE A 73 8.28 2.61 -1.33
N TYR A 74 8.60 3.88 -1.58
CA TYR A 74 8.57 4.43 -2.94
C TYR A 74 9.45 3.62 -3.90
N TRP A 75 10.71 3.34 -3.53
CA TRP A 75 11.61 2.55 -4.35
C TRP A 75 11.17 1.09 -4.45
N TRP A 76 10.75 0.51 -3.34
CA TRP A 76 10.21 -0.85 -3.33
C TRP A 76 8.97 -0.97 -4.21
N HIS A 77 8.07 0.00 -4.18
CA HIS A 77 6.87 0.04 -5.02
C HIS A 77 7.24 0.09 -6.51
N ARG A 78 8.22 0.90 -6.90
CA ARG A 78 8.73 0.89 -8.27
C ARG A 78 9.33 -0.45 -8.68
N VAL A 79 10.07 -1.11 -7.80
CA VAL A 79 10.63 -2.44 -8.05
C VAL A 79 9.54 -3.48 -8.26
N ARG A 80 8.46 -3.44 -7.49
CA ARG A 80 7.32 -4.34 -7.65
C ARG A 80 6.63 -4.24 -9.02
N HIS A 81 6.75 -3.11 -9.71
CA HIS A 81 6.24 -2.92 -11.08
C HIS A 81 7.17 -3.46 -12.18
N LEU A 82 8.38 -3.89 -11.86
CA LEU A 82 9.27 -4.50 -12.84
C LEU A 82 8.75 -5.90 -13.24
N PRO A 83 8.95 -6.32 -14.50
CA PRO A 83 8.36 -7.56 -15.05
C PRO A 83 8.61 -8.81 -14.19
N GLY A 84 9.79 -8.97 -13.60
CA GLY A 84 10.12 -10.12 -12.74
C GLY A 84 9.48 -10.08 -11.36
N PHE A 85 9.07 -8.92 -10.88
CA PHE A 85 8.50 -8.71 -9.54
C PHE A 85 6.98 -8.57 -9.57
N TRP A 86 6.43 -8.07 -10.67
CA TRP A 86 5.01 -7.81 -10.83
C TRP A 86 4.12 -8.99 -10.46
N VAL A 87 4.38 -10.14 -11.03
CA VAL A 87 3.56 -11.34 -10.85
C VAL A 87 3.60 -11.85 -9.41
N VAL A 88 4.77 -11.75 -8.76
CA VAL A 88 4.98 -12.24 -7.38
C VAL A 88 4.42 -11.28 -6.34
N PHE A 89 4.63 -9.98 -6.54
CA PHE A 89 4.43 -9.01 -5.46
C PHE A 89 3.27 -8.05 -5.69
N HIS A 90 2.80 -7.79 -6.95
CA HIS A 90 1.96 -6.62 -7.10
C HIS A 90 0.73 -6.77 -8.01
N GLN A 91 0.66 -7.81 -8.84
CA GLN A 91 -0.50 -8.02 -9.72
C GLN A 91 -1.81 -8.21 -8.96
N VAL A 92 -1.79 -8.86 -7.78
CA VAL A 92 -2.99 -9.03 -6.96
C VAL A 92 -3.55 -7.68 -6.57
N HIS A 93 -2.69 -6.77 -6.10
CA HIS A 93 -3.06 -5.43 -5.66
C HIS A 93 -3.65 -4.57 -6.79
N HIS A 94 -3.09 -4.67 -7.99
CA HIS A 94 -3.56 -3.93 -9.16
C HIS A 94 -4.74 -4.57 -9.90
N SER A 95 -5.10 -5.80 -9.54
CA SER A 95 -6.15 -6.52 -10.27
C SER A 95 -7.57 -5.94 -10.12
N PRO A 96 -7.98 -5.31 -8.98
CA PRO A 96 -9.36 -4.88 -8.81
C PRO A 96 -9.75 -3.71 -9.72
N ALA A 97 -10.90 -3.84 -10.38
CA ALA A 97 -11.53 -2.71 -11.08
C ALA A 97 -12.13 -1.68 -10.10
N ARG A 98 -12.41 -2.10 -8.87
CA ARG A 98 -12.93 -1.28 -7.77
C ARG A 98 -11.78 -0.82 -6.90
N ILE A 99 -11.50 0.48 -6.87
CA ILE A 99 -10.57 1.06 -5.90
C ILE A 99 -11.41 1.72 -4.81
N GLU A 100 -11.37 1.13 -3.64
CA GLU A 100 -12.07 1.54 -2.42
C GLU A 100 -11.23 1.09 -1.20
N ALA A 101 -11.51 1.53 0.01
CA ALA A 101 -10.68 1.28 1.19
C ALA A 101 -10.29 -0.21 1.38
N LEU A 102 -11.13 -1.16 0.98
CA LEU A 102 -10.81 -2.59 1.02
C LEU A 102 -9.69 -3.00 0.06
N THR A 103 -9.39 -2.18 -0.95
CA THR A 103 -8.29 -2.44 -1.89
C THR A 103 -6.92 -2.20 -1.25
N ALA A 104 -6.83 -1.36 -0.23
CA ALA A 104 -5.58 -1.00 0.44
C ALA A 104 -4.73 -2.22 0.80
N PHE A 105 -5.34 -3.23 1.38
CA PHE A 105 -4.66 -4.45 1.82
C PHE A 105 -4.99 -5.69 0.96
N TYR A 106 -5.53 -5.47 -0.23
CA TYR A 106 -5.75 -6.55 -1.18
C TYR A 106 -4.45 -6.88 -1.91
N LYS A 107 -3.58 -7.62 -1.23
CA LYS A 107 -2.20 -7.91 -1.66
C LYS A 107 -1.93 -9.43 -1.63
N HIS A 108 -0.94 -9.87 -2.40
CA HIS A 108 -0.48 -11.26 -2.32
C HIS A 108 0.13 -11.55 -0.94
N PRO A 109 -0.09 -12.72 -0.30
CA PRO A 109 0.50 -13.03 1.00
C PRO A 109 2.03 -12.89 1.07
N VAL A 110 2.74 -13.20 -0.02
CA VAL A 110 4.21 -12.99 -0.13
C VAL A 110 4.56 -11.50 -0.14
N GLU A 111 3.78 -10.67 -0.81
CA GLU A 111 3.94 -9.20 -0.77
C GLU A 111 3.74 -8.68 0.66
N ILE A 112 2.68 -9.12 1.33
CA ILE A 112 2.39 -8.74 2.72
C ILE A 112 3.56 -9.08 3.64
N LEU A 113 4.08 -10.31 3.54
CA LEU A 113 5.21 -10.77 4.34
C LEU A 113 6.47 -9.95 4.07
N THR A 114 6.74 -9.65 2.80
CA THR A 114 7.91 -8.85 2.40
C THR A 114 7.79 -7.40 2.86
N ASP A 115 6.60 -6.79 2.73
CA ASP A 115 6.34 -5.43 3.23
C ASP A 115 6.51 -5.37 4.75
N SER A 116 6.03 -6.38 5.48
CA SER A 116 6.19 -6.51 6.93
C SER A 116 7.67 -6.63 7.33
N ALA A 117 8.45 -7.45 6.62
CA ALA A 117 9.89 -7.59 6.87
C ALA A 117 10.65 -6.27 6.59
N LEU A 118 10.32 -5.59 5.49
CA LEU A 118 10.94 -4.31 5.13
C LEU A 118 10.64 -3.23 6.18
N ALA A 119 9.39 -3.14 6.64
CA ALA A 119 8.98 -2.25 7.72
C ALA A 119 9.78 -2.53 9.01
N ALA A 120 9.94 -3.80 9.36
CA ALA A 120 10.71 -4.21 10.52
C ALA A 120 12.21 -3.88 10.40
N ILE A 121 12.80 -4.04 9.20
CA ILE A 121 14.17 -3.63 8.91
C ILE A 121 14.35 -2.12 9.10
N ILE A 122 13.38 -1.33 8.67
CA ILE A 122 13.43 0.12 8.89
C ILE A 122 13.34 0.45 10.39
N MET A 123 12.37 -0.15 11.11
CA MET A 123 12.09 0.25 12.48
C MET A 123 13.13 -0.27 13.49
N TYR A 124 13.62 -1.49 13.33
CA TYR A 124 14.52 -2.11 14.31
C TYR A 124 16.00 -1.92 13.96
N PRO A 125 16.62 -2.60 12.99
CA PRO A 125 18.05 -2.48 12.77
C PRO A 125 18.47 -1.12 12.18
N LEU A 126 17.64 -0.45 11.39
CA LEU A 126 17.99 0.88 10.90
C LEU A 126 17.76 1.94 11.99
N LEU A 127 16.54 2.11 12.44
CA LEU A 127 16.17 3.22 13.32
C LEU A 127 16.34 2.92 14.81
N GLY A 128 16.30 1.68 15.25
CA GLY A 128 16.37 1.30 16.67
C GLY A 128 15.18 1.82 17.47
N SER A 129 13.98 1.65 16.91
CA SER A 129 12.72 2.07 17.53
C SER A 129 12.27 1.07 18.60
N SER A 130 11.42 1.53 19.51
CA SER A 130 10.66 0.65 20.40
C SER A 130 9.55 -0.10 19.65
N LEU A 131 8.99 -1.14 20.28
CA LEU A 131 7.82 -1.84 19.74
C LEU A 131 6.63 -0.88 19.56
N GLU A 132 6.40 -0.01 20.54
CA GLU A 132 5.32 0.99 20.47
C GLU A 132 5.54 1.97 19.31
N GLY A 133 6.79 2.36 19.05
CA GLY A 133 7.15 3.18 17.88
C GLY A 133 6.86 2.46 16.56
N ALA A 134 7.16 1.15 16.46
CA ALA A 134 6.84 0.34 15.30
C ALA A 134 5.32 0.17 15.11
N LEU A 135 4.54 0.07 16.18
CA LEU A 135 3.08 0.06 16.11
C LEU A 135 2.52 1.39 15.57
N TRP A 136 3.08 2.52 16.00
CA TRP A 136 2.71 3.82 15.45
C TRP A 136 3.11 3.99 13.99
N PHE A 137 4.28 3.48 13.57
CA PHE A 137 4.65 3.40 12.16
C PHE A 137 3.57 2.68 11.34
N ASN A 138 3.17 1.48 11.78
CA ASN A 138 2.13 0.70 11.10
C ASN A 138 0.79 1.44 11.07
N PHE A 139 0.44 2.17 12.12
CA PHE A 139 -0.77 3.00 12.16
C PHE A 139 -0.73 4.11 11.10
N PHE A 140 0.37 4.86 11.00
CA PHE A 140 0.50 5.93 10.00
C PHE A 140 0.50 5.39 8.58
N ALA A 141 1.23 4.30 8.32
CA ALA A 141 1.24 3.63 7.02
C ALA A 141 -0.16 3.12 6.63
N ALA A 142 -0.85 2.42 7.54
CA ALA A 142 -2.19 1.90 7.29
C ALA A 142 -3.21 3.03 7.08
N ALA A 143 -3.12 4.12 7.84
CA ALA A 143 -3.99 5.28 7.67
C ALA A 143 -3.82 5.94 6.30
N GLY A 144 -2.57 6.06 5.84
CA GLY A 144 -2.25 6.53 4.49
C GLY A 144 -2.82 5.61 3.41
N GLU A 145 -2.53 4.29 3.49
CA GLU A 145 -3.03 3.31 2.53
C GLU A 145 -4.55 3.28 2.44
N LEU A 146 -5.25 3.33 3.58
CA LEU A 146 -6.71 3.39 3.61
C LEU A 146 -7.24 4.69 3.01
N PHE A 147 -6.56 5.81 3.24
CA PHE A 147 -6.98 7.12 2.74
C PHE A 147 -6.88 7.19 1.21
N TYR A 148 -5.70 6.91 0.62
CA TYR A 148 -5.55 7.07 -0.81
C TYR A 148 -6.20 5.96 -1.66
N HIS A 149 -6.62 4.84 -1.05
CA HIS A 149 -7.50 3.87 -1.71
C HIS A 149 -8.98 4.18 -1.52
N ALA A 150 -9.36 5.08 -0.61
CA ALA A 150 -10.77 5.35 -0.35
C ALA A 150 -11.47 5.94 -1.58
N ASN A 151 -12.71 5.54 -1.82
CA ASN A 151 -13.55 6.13 -2.87
C ASN A 151 -14.24 7.40 -2.36
N ILE A 152 -13.44 8.44 -2.07
CA ILE A 152 -13.89 9.77 -1.65
C ILE A 152 -13.20 10.84 -2.49
N ARG A 153 -13.81 12.01 -2.65
CA ARG A 153 -13.16 13.16 -3.28
C ARG A 153 -12.36 13.95 -2.28
N THR A 154 -11.19 14.42 -2.71
CA THR A 154 -10.33 15.28 -1.91
C THR A 154 -10.07 16.62 -2.60
N PRO A 155 -9.91 17.72 -1.83
CA PRO A 155 -9.46 18.99 -2.42
C PRO A 155 -8.07 18.83 -3.05
N HIS A 156 -7.88 19.38 -4.25
CA HIS A 156 -6.61 19.24 -5.00
C HIS A 156 -5.36 19.66 -4.21
N TRP A 157 -5.46 20.68 -3.34
CA TRP A 157 -4.32 21.14 -2.55
C TRP A 157 -3.73 20.06 -1.60
N VAL A 158 -4.49 19.01 -1.28
CA VAL A 158 -4.01 17.88 -0.46
C VAL A 158 -2.88 17.13 -1.18
N THR A 159 -2.87 17.12 -2.52
CA THR A 159 -1.83 16.48 -3.36
C THR A 159 -0.42 17.05 -3.16
N TYR A 160 -0.29 18.21 -2.54
CA TYR A 160 1.02 18.77 -2.20
C TYR A 160 1.67 18.08 -0.99
N PHE A 161 0.88 17.41 -0.15
CA PHE A 161 1.33 16.86 1.13
C PHE A 161 1.27 15.34 1.17
N ILE A 162 0.17 14.75 0.69
CA ILE A 162 -0.06 13.30 0.78
C ILE A 162 -0.71 12.79 -0.51
N GLN A 163 -0.47 11.53 -0.81
CA GLN A 163 -1.16 10.83 -1.89
C GLN A 163 -2.68 10.91 -1.69
N THR A 164 -3.41 11.23 -2.76
CA THR A 164 -4.87 11.33 -2.73
C THR A 164 -5.54 10.19 -3.50
N PRO A 165 -6.82 9.90 -3.25
CA PRO A 165 -7.56 8.91 -4.01
C PRO A 165 -7.54 9.14 -5.52
N GLU A 166 -7.59 10.39 -5.96
CA GLU A 166 -7.53 10.74 -7.38
C GLU A 166 -6.17 10.39 -7.98
N LEU A 167 -5.06 10.80 -7.33
CA LEU A 167 -3.70 10.48 -7.75
C LEU A 167 -3.46 8.97 -7.78
N HIS A 168 -3.89 8.27 -6.73
CA HIS A 168 -3.66 6.84 -6.62
C HIS A 168 -4.53 6.03 -7.60
N SER A 169 -5.70 6.54 -7.96
CA SER A 169 -6.51 5.94 -9.03
C SER A 169 -5.80 5.96 -10.39
N VAL A 170 -4.98 6.98 -10.66
CA VAL A 170 -4.13 7.04 -11.86
C VAL A 170 -3.03 5.98 -11.80
N HIS A 171 -2.48 5.70 -10.61
CA HIS A 171 -1.54 4.61 -10.41
C HIS A 171 -2.15 3.24 -10.73
N HIS A 172 -3.42 3.02 -10.34
CA HIS A 172 -4.19 1.80 -10.63
C HIS A 172 -4.87 1.80 -12.01
N GLN A 173 -4.68 2.84 -12.81
CA GLN A 173 -5.34 2.96 -14.11
C GLN A 173 -4.93 1.82 -15.04
N LEU A 174 -5.91 1.20 -15.69
CA LEU A 174 -5.70 0.15 -16.67
C LEU A 174 -4.67 0.60 -17.73
N ASP A 175 -3.68 -0.24 -17.97
CA ASP A 175 -2.56 -0.02 -18.91
C ASP A 175 -1.63 1.16 -18.58
N VAL A 176 -1.71 1.74 -17.33
CA VAL A 176 -0.91 2.91 -16.93
C VAL A 176 -0.12 2.58 -15.69
N HIS A 177 0.67 1.93 -15.33
CA HIS A 177 1.31 1.58 -14.06
C HIS A 177 2.66 2.28 -13.81
N HIS A 178 2.81 3.55 -14.20
CA HIS A 178 4.12 4.23 -14.22
C HIS A 178 4.20 5.52 -13.41
N TYR A 179 3.15 5.87 -12.66
CA TYR A 179 3.06 7.15 -11.95
C TYR A 179 2.58 6.97 -10.51
N ASN A 180 2.85 7.97 -9.67
CA ASN A 180 2.27 8.14 -8.34
C ASN A 180 2.46 6.92 -7.42
N TYR A 181 3.71 6.51 -7.24
CA TYR A 181 4.07 5.34 -6.43
C TYR A 181 4.11 5.60 -4.93
N ALA A 182 4.34 6.85 -4.52
CA ALA A 182 4.67 7.18 -3.13
C ALA A 182 3.44 7.53 -2.30
N ASP A 183 3.50 7.27 -1.00
CA ASP A 183 2.54 7.81 -0.02
C ASP A 183 2.63 9.34 0.08
N LEU A 184 3.85 9.88 -0.09
CA LEU A 184 4.09 11.31 -0.18
C LEU A 184 4.46 11.68 -1.62
N PRO A 185 3.66 12.49 -2.33
CA PRO A 185 3.93 12.94 -3.70
C PRO A 185 5.28 13.65 -3.86
N LEU A 186 5.91 14.02 -2.76
CA LEU A 186 7.27 14.54 -2.71
C LEU A 186 8.26 13.65 -3.48
N TRP A 187 8.21 12.33 -3.25
CA TRP A 187 9.13 11.39 -3.89
C TRP A 187 8.85 11.24 -5.38
N ASP A 188 7.58 11.16 -5.76
CA ASP A 188 7.20 11.14 -7.18
C ASP A 188 7.64 12.40 -7.92
N ARG A 189 7.53 13.58 -7.28
CA ARG A 189 7.99 14.86 -7.84
C ARG A 189 9.51 14.90 -7.99
N LEU A 190 10.25 14.45 -6.97
CA LEU A 190 11.70 14.44 -6.98
C LEU A 190 12.29 13.47 -8.02
N PHE A 191 11.64 12.32 -8.24
CA PHE A 191 12.14 11.27 -9.12
C PHE A 191 11.38 11.15 -10.45
N GLY A 192 10.53 12.14 -10.77
CA GLY A 192 9.89 12.29 -12.08
C GLY A 192 8.77 11.30 -12.39
N THR A 193 8.15 10.73 -11.37
CA THR A 193 7.02 9.80 -11.51
C THR A 193 5.68 10.41 -11.09
N TYR A 194 5.65 11.72 -10.78
CA TYR A 194 4.41 12.42 -10.45
C TYR A 194 3.56 12.67 -11.69
N ARG A 195 2.30 12.33 -11.62
CA ARG A 195 1.27 12.70 -12.59
C ARG A 195 0.09 13.31 -11.87
N ASP A 196 -0.19 14.56 -12.16
CA ASP A 196 -1.29 15.29 -11.54
C ASP A 196 -2.66 14.74 -11.94
N ALA A 197 -3.63 14.81 -11.04
CA ALA A 197 -4.99 14.37 -11.27
C ALA A 197 -5.99 15.10 -10.36
N ASP A 198 -6.95 15.77 -10.96
CA ASP A 198 -8.12 16.38 -10.28
C ASP A 198 -9.32 15.44 -10.20
N THR A 199 -9.26 14.34 -10.95
CA THR A 199 -10.36 13.38 -11.09
C THR A 199 -9.83 11.95 -11.08
N PHE A 200 -10.71 11.03 -10.74
CA PHE A 200 -10.39 9.61 -10.79
C PHE A 200 -10.09 9.11 -12.21
N ALA A 201 -9.19 8.15 -12.32
CA ALA A 201 -8.97 7.40 -13.55
C ALA A 201 -10.27 6.74 -14.03
N ALA A 202 -10.54 6.81 -15.34
CA ALA A 202 -11.77 6.30 -15.92
C ALA A 202 -11.96 4.78 -15.74
N ARG A 203 -10.86 4.02 -15.77
CA ARG A 203 -10.86 2.57 -15.59
C ARG A 203 -9.63 2.13 -14.80
N CYS A 204 -9.84 1.28 -13.80
CA CYS A 204 -8.77 0.65 -13.03
C CYS A 204 -8.86 -0.88 -13.19
N GLY A 205 -7.85 -1.58 -12.69
CA GLY A 205 -7.82 -3.03 -12.65
C GLY A 205 -7.38 -3.68 -13.95
N PHE A 206 -7.76 -4.93 -14.13
CA PHE A 206 -7.31 -5.78 -15.23
C PHE A 206 -8.31 -5.85 -16.39
N PRO A 207 -7.85 -6.11 -17.61
CA PRO A 207 -8.74 -6.31 -18.76
C PRO A 207 -9.60 -7.57 -18.57
N ARG A 208 -10.69 -7.70 -19.32
CA ARG A 208 -11.52 -8.92 -19.45
C ARG A 208 -12.05 -9.49 -18.13
N ASN A 209 -12.14 -8.69 -17.06
CA ASN A 209 -12.50 -9.14 -15.70
C ASN A 209 -11.53 -10.19 -15.12
N ASN A 210 -10.28 -10.19 -15.51
CA ASN A 210 -9.25 -11.11 -15.03
C ASN A 210 -9.00 -10.96 -13.51
N GLU A 211 -9.46 -9.90 -12.88
CA GLU A 211 -9.49 -9.75 -11.41
C GLU A 211 -10.13 -10.93 -10.67
N ARG A 212 -10.99 -11.70 -11.35
CA ARG A 212 -11.66 -12.88 -10.75
C ARG A 212 -10.73 -14.08 -10.62
N GLN A 213 -9.60 -14.08 -11.27
CA GLN A 213 -8.66 -15.19 -11.31
C GLN A 213 -7.69 -15.17 -10.11
N LEU A 214 -8.16 -14.74 -8.91
CA LEU A 214 -7.34 -14.65 -7.70
C LEU A 214 -6.53 -15.92 -7.45
N GLY A 215 -7.12 -17.10 -7.56
CA GLY A 215 -6.41 -18.36 -7.34
C GLY A 215 -5.22 -18.55 -8.27
N ARG A 216 -5.31 -18.13 -9.54
CA ARG A 216 -4.18 -18.18 -10.48
C ARG A 216 -3.10 -17.15 -10.11
N MET A 217 -3.49 -15.93 -9.70
CA MET A 217 -2.55 -14.92 -9.23
C MET A 217 -1.79 -15.39 -7.99
N LEU A 218 -2.47 -16.05 -7.04
CA LEU A 218 -1.84 -16.64 -5.86
C LEU A 218 -0.89 -17.81 -6.18
N LEU A 219 -0.98 -18.39 -7.38
CA LEU A 219 -0.06 -19.38 -7.93
C LEU A 219 0.95 -18.76 -8.91
N PHE A 220 1.12 -17.44 -8.87
CA PHE A 220 2.08 -16.68 -9.66
C PHE A 220 1.87 -16.78 -11.19
N HIS A 221 0.64 -16.99 -11.66
CA HIS A 221 0.33 -16.85 -13.09
C HIS A 221 0.09 -15.38 -13.44
N ASP A 222 0.67 -14.91 -14.53
CA ASP A 222 0.46 -13.55 -15.06
C ASP A 222 -0.90 -13.47 -15.76
N VAL A 223 -1.94 -13.16 -15.01
CA VAL A 223 -3.31 -13.06 -15.55
C VAL A 223 -3.60 -11.72 -16.23
N TYR A 224 -2.68 -10.75 -16.14
CA TYR A 224 -2.83 -9.48 -16.83
C TYR A 224 -2.69 -9.63 -18.35
N LYS A 225 -1.81 -10.52 -18.79
CA LYS A 225 -1.52 -10.78 -20.20
C LYS A 225 -2.48 -11.78 -20.86
N ASP A 226 -3.21 -12.56 -20.07
CA ASP A 226 -4.22 -13.49 -20.59
C ASP A 226 -5.43 -12.74 -21.16
#